data_a3b9cfff07872d6fa2312bb8c05d1390
#
_entry.id   a3b9cfff07872d6fa2312bb8c05d1390
#
_cell.length_a   1.000
_cell.length_b   1.000
_cell.length_c   1.000
_cell.angle_alpha   90.00
_cell.angle_beta   90.00
_cell.angle_gamma   90.00
#
_symmetry.space_group_name_H-M   'P 1'
#
loop_
_entity.id
_entity.type
_entity.pdbx_description
1 polymer ?
#
loop_
_entity_poly.entity_id
_entity_poly.type
_entity_poly.pdbx_seq_one_letter_code
_entity_poly.pdbx_strand_id
1 'polypeptide(L)'
;MSDRKMSEDEVLEQDAASASTASAMPSAPASADLLRAAADPALTEDLALALLKHPGLPLEVIEQLAKNATVLKSRKLKIALASHPHTPRHVSVPLARQFYTFDVMKVALSPTVPADVKVAVDDVLISRLKTVTIGERLTLARRASGRVAAALLLDVAIMDGKIVTGKTIDAKTGARETRVMQAALENTRLTEALVINSVLRPAASAALVHAVAQHTKWSCRREIRAALLRTEHLSLARALEFSHEIPTPLLHELLTNSRLPPQIKDQLLRESQASSPPAGC
;
A
#
# COMPACT_ATOMS: atom_id res chain seq x y z
N MET A 1 68.34 -37.71 35.90
CA MET A 1 67.76 -38.56 34.86
C MET A 1 66.56 -39.25 35.46
N SER A 2 65.44 -38.89 35.00
CA SER A 2 64.14 -39.57 34.82
C SER A 2 63.01 -38.61 35.10
N ASP A 3 62.51 -38.15 33.98
CA ASP A 3 61.30 -37.41 33.87
C ASP A 3 60.10 -38.21 34.37
N ARG A 4 59.25 -37.57 35.12
CA ARG A 4 57.90 -38.10 35.38
C ARG A 4 56.88 -37.07 34.89
N LYS A 5 56.39 -37.30 33.66
CA LYS A 5 55.25 -36.73 33.05
C LYS A 5 54.02 -36.92 33.95
N MET A 6 53.49 -35.86 34.49
CA MET A 6 52.16 -35.86 35.07
C MET A 6 51.15 -35.46 33.99
N SER A 7 50.13 -36.25 33.84
CA SER A 7 49.11 -36.23 32.81
C SER A 7 48.13 -35.05 33.00
N GLU A 8 47.83 -34.45 31.89
CA GLU A 8 46.93 -33.28 31.71
C GLU A 8 45.43 -33.58 31.88
N ASP A 9 45.07 -34.70 32.49
CA ASP A 9 43.66 -35.18 32.52
C ASP A 9 42.89 -34.86 33.83
N GLU A 10 43.46 -34.09 34.77
CA GLU A 10 42.82 -33.84 36.08
C GLU A 10 42.38 -32.38 36.31
N VAL A 11 42.38 -31.51 35.27
CA VAL A 11 42.01 -30.11 35.39
C VAL A 11 40.70 -29.77 34.65
N LEU A 12 40.03 -30.72 34.00
CA LEU A 12 38.83 -30.49 33.20
C LEU A 12 37.50 -30.86 33.87
N GLU A 13 37.49 -31.20 35.15
CA GLU A 13 36.26 -31.61 35.85
C GLU A 13 35.68 -30.60 36.88
N GLN A 14 36.27 -29.38 36.99
CA GLN A 14 35.78 -28.39 37.98
C GLN A 14 35.10 -27.13 37.37
N ASP A 15 35.02 -26.96 36.04
CA ASP A 15 34.40 -25.78 35.43
C ASP A 15 32.99 -26.05 34.79
N ALA A 16 32.41 -27.22 35.05
CA ALA A 16 31.09 -27.59 34.49
C ALA A 16 29.89 -27.35 35.43
N ALA A 17 30.09 -26.68 36.56
CA ALA A 17 29.03 -26.52 37.57
C ALA A 17 28.50 -25.12 37.82
N SER A 18 28.80 -24.12 36.93
CA SER A 18 28.34 -22.74 37.14
C SER A 18 27.76 -21.99 35.93
N ALA A 19 27.23 -22.74 34.96
CA ALA A 19 26.56 -22.14 33.80
C ALA A 19 25.12 -22.68 33.61
N SER A 20 24.36 -22.74 34.67
CA SER A 20 22.92 -23.01 34.62
C SER A 20 22.15 -21.95 35.39
N THR A 21 22.32 -20.67 35.03
CA THR A 21 21.31 -19.68 35.31
C THR A 21 20.38 -19.60 34.11
N ALA A 22 19.37 -20.43 34.19
CA ALA A 22 18.22 -20.44 33.32
C ALA A 22 17.76 -19.02 33.02
N SER A 23 17.70 -18.70 31.74
CA SER A 23 16.87 -17.63 31.19
C SER A 23 15.47 -17.79 31.79
N ALA A 24 15.15 -16.99 32.79
CA ALA A 24 13.84 -16.96 33.40
C ALA A 24 12.87 -16.46 32.34
N MET A 25 12.08 -17.36 31.78
CA MET A 25 10.87 -17.04 31.04
C MET A 25 10.05 -16.06 31.91
N PRO A 26 9.51 -14.95 31.34
CA PRO A 26 8.70 -14.02 32.09
C PRO A 26 7.55 -14.78 32.73
N SER A 27 7.49 -14.73 34.03
CA SER A 27 6.65 -15.50 34.88
C SER A 27 5.15 -15.38 34.52
N ALA A 28 4.47 -16.50 34.42
CA ALA A 28 3.01 -16.62 34.26
C ALA A 28 2.14 -15.72 35.16
N PRO A 29 2.54 -15.29 36.37
CA PRO A 29 1.75 -14.35 37.18
C PRO A 29 1.57 -12.96 36.57
N ALA A 30 2.56 -12.42 35.86
CA ALA A 30 2.44 -11.09 35.24
C ALA A 30 1.40 -11.06 34.09
N SER A 31 1.25 -12.13 33.33
CA SER A 31 0.23 -12.23 32.27
C SER A 31 -1.19 -12.34 32.83
N ALA A 32 -1.37 -13.02 33.97
CA ALA A 32 -2.67 -13.17 34.61
C ALA A 32 -3.19 -11.83 35.18
N ASP A 33 -2.29 -11.00 35.73
CA ASP A 33 -2.66 -9.69 36.24
C ASP A 33 -3.01 -8.71 35.10
N LEU A 34 -2.29 -8.76 33.97
CA LEU A 34 -2.63 -7.99 32.76
C LEU A 34 -3.99 -8.42 32.19
N LEU A 35 -4.32 -9.71 32.21
CA LEU A 35 -5.62 -10.22 31.77
C LEU A 35 -6.76 -9.74 32.67
N ARG A 36 -6.57 -9.77 34.00
CA ARG A 36 -7.55 -9.24 34.95
C ARG A 36 -7.78 -7.74 34.75
N ALA A 37 -6.69 -6.96 34.59
CA ALA A 37 -6.80 -5.54 34.31
C ALA A 37 -7.52 -5.25 32.99
N ALA A 38 -7.27 -6.04 31.94
CA ALA A 38 -7.95 -5.92 30.65
C ALA A 38 -9.44 -6.29 30.71
N ALA A 39 -9.82 -7.19 31.61
CA ALA A 39 -11.19 -7.63 31.81
C ALA A 39 -12.01 -6.70 32.71
N ASP A 40 -11.37 -5.77 33.44
CA ASP A 40 -12.03 -4.88 34.37
C ASP A 40 -13.05 -3.98 33.64
N PRO A 41 -14.34 -4.02 34.00
CA PRO A 41 -15.35 -3.12 33.44
C PRO A 41 -15.15 -1.66 33.86
N ALA A 42 -14.41 -1.39 34.95
CA ALA A 42 -14.05 -0.06 35.44
C ALA A 42 -12.72 0.46 34.84
N LEU A 43 -12.15 -0.24 33.83
CA LEU A 43 -10.91 0.13 33.18
C LEU A 43 -11.00 1.56 32.61
N THR A 44 -10.13 2.46 33.09
CA THR A 44 -10.07 3.83 32.58
C THR A 44 -9.36 3.91 31.25
N GLU A 45 -9.62 4.98 30.46
CA GLU A 45 -8.99 5.20 29.15
C GLU A 45 -7.46 5.24 29.26
N ASP A 46 -6.94 5.94 30.29
CA ASP A 46 -5.50 6.10 30.46
C ASP A 46 -4.81 4.78 30.85
N LEU A 47 -5.44 3.99 31.70
CA LEU A 47 -4.92 2.68 32.08
C LEU A 47 -4.93 1.71 30.90
N ALA A 48 -6.00 1.71 30.09
CA ALA A 48 -6.07 0.90 28.88
C ALA A 48 -5.00 1.30 27.83
N LEU A 49 -4.74 2.61 27.69
CA LEU A 49 -3.65 3.10 26.83
C LEU A 49 -2.27 2.72 27.38
N ALA A 50 -2.10 2.71 28.71
CA ALA A 50 -0.86 2.26 29.34
C ALA A 50 -0.63 0.76 29.11
N LEU A 51 -1.68 -0.06 29.25
CA LEU A 51 -1.64 -1.50 28.93
C LEU A 51 -1.22 -1.73 27.48
N LEU A 52 -1.82 -1.01 26.50
CA LEU A 52 -1.47 -1.15 25.08
C LEU A 52 -0.04 -0.71 24.75
N LYS A 53 0.60 0.09 25.60
CA LYS A 53 2.01 0.48 25.44
C LYS A 53 2.98 -0.50 26.08
N HIS A 54 2.49 -1.47 26.83
CA HIS A 54 3.35 -2.44 27.51
C HIS A 54 4.12 -3.29 26.50
N PRO A 55 5.45 -3.38 26.60
CA PRO A 55 6.25 -4.21 25.69
C PRO A 55 5.93 -5.69 25.92
N GLY A 56 5.71 -6.44 24.84
CA GLY A 56 5.43 -7.87 24.91
C GLY A 56 4.03 -8.22 25.42
N LEU A 57 3.03 -7.37 25.15
CA LEU A 57 1.63 -7.64 25.51
C LEU A 57 1.15 -8.97 24.91
N PRO A 58 0.67 -9.94 25.72
CA PRO A 58 0.15 -11.20 25.23
C PRO A 58 -1.08 -11.03 24.35
N LEU A 59 -1.27 -11.93 23.39
CA LEU A 59 -2.40 -11.91 22.46
C LEU A 59 -3.75 -11.97 23.19
N GLU A 60 -3.84 -12.79 24.23
CA GLU A 60 -5.05 -12.98 25.04
C GLU A 60 -5.49 -11.68 25.69
N VAL A 61 -4.54 -10.83 26.12
CA VAL A 61 -4.83 -9.51 26.72
C VAL A 61 -5.41 -8.57 25.65
N ILE A 62 -4.86 -8.60 24.43
CA ILE A 62 -5.36 -7.81 23.30
C ILE A 62 -6.80 -8.23 22.94
N GLU A 63 -7.06 -9.52 22.88
CA GLU A 63 -8.40 -10.05 22.61
C GLU A 63 -9.39 -9.72 23.73
N GLN A 64 -8.94 -9.73 24.99
CA GLN A 64 -9.76 -9.33 26.12
C GLN A 64 -10.08 -7.83 26.09
N LEU A 65 -9.09 -6.97 25.77
CA LEU A 65 -9.31 -5.53 25.55
C LEU A 65 -10.31 -5.30 24.40
N ALA A 66 -10.24 -6.10 23.34
CA ALA A 66 -11.18 -5.99 22.23
C ALA A 66 -12.63 -6.38 22.58
N LYS A 67 -12.84 -7.11 23.67
CA LYS A 67 -14.17 -7.48 24.21
C LYS A 67 -14.65 -6.49 25.29
N ASN A 68 -13.76 -5.66 25.83
CA ASN A 68 -14.09 -4.74 26.91
C ASN A 68 -14.96 -3.58 26.42
N ALA A 69 -16.13 -3.42 27.01
CA ALA A 69 -17.11 -2.39 26.63
C ALA A 69 -16.57 -0.96 26.78
N THR A 70 -15.71 -0.70 27.77
CA THR A 70 -15.08 0.61 28.00
C THR A 70 -14.12 0.96 26.86
N VAL A 71 -13.30 -0.01 26.41
CA VAL A 71 -12.40 0.13 25.26
C VAL A 71 -13.20 0.41 23.99
N LEU A 72 -14.29 -0.32 23.79
CA LEU A 72 -15.14 -0.18 22.60
C LEU A 72 -15.95 1.13 22.57
N LYS A 73 -16.10 1.83 23.67
CA LYS A 73 -16.71 3.18 23.71
C LYS A 73 -15.74 4.27 23.32
N SER A 74 -14.45 4.15 23.68
CA SER A 74 -13.46 5.18 23.38
C SER A 74 -12.91 5.05 21.97
N ARG A 75 -13.04 6.14 21.17
CA ARG A 75 -12.47 6.22 19.83
C ARG A 75 -10.94 6.09 19.84
N LYS A 76 -10.29 6.72 20.84
CA LYS A 76 -8.82 6.69 20.94
C LYS A 76 -8.32 5.27 21.22
N LEU A 77 -8.98 4.56 22.15
CA LEU A 77 -8.63 3.18 22.48
C LEU A 77 -8.84 2.23 21.30
N LYS A 78 -9.95 2.36 20.58
CA LYS A 78 -10.19 1.55 19.35
C LYS A 78 -9.09 1.75 18.31
N ILE A 79 -8.67 2.99 18.06
CA ILE A 79 -7.60 3.29 17.11
C ILE A 79 -6.27 2.74 17.61
N ALA A 80 -5.94 2.93 18.89
CA ALA A 80 -4.71 2.40 19.49
C ALA A 80 -4.65 0.88 19.41
N LEU A 81 -5.76 0.21 19.73
CA LEU A 81 -5.90 -1.25 19.65
C LEU A 81 -5.74 -1.74 18.20
N ALA A 82 -6.43 -1.13 17.24
CA ALA A 82 -6.33 -1.51 15.82
C ALA A 82 -4.93 -1.23 15.22
N SER A 83 -4.18 -0.29 15.81
CA SER A 83 -2.82 0.07 15.37
C SER A 83 -1.71 -0.69 16.10
N HIS A 84 -2.05 -1.56 17.06
CA HIS A 84 -1.07 -2.30 17.84
C HIS A 84 -0.44 -3.43 17.00
N PRO A 85 0.88 -3.66 17.07
CA PRO A 85 1.59 -4.62 16.21
C PRO A 85 1.12 -6.06 16.38
N HIS A 86 0.72 -6.45 17.58
CA HIS A 86 0.26 -7.81 17.88
C HIS A 86 -1.26 -7.98 17.76
N THR A 87 -2.01 -6.96 17.33
CA THR A 87 -3.46 -7.12 17.15
C THR A 87 -3.76 -7.95 15.91
N PRO A 88 -4.46 -9.08 16.07
CA PRO A 88 -4.76 -9.96 14.95
C PRO A 88 -5.73 -9.30 13.97
N ARG A 89 -5.63 -9.74 12.71
CA ARG A 89 -6.47 -9.23 11.62
C ARG A 89 -7.97 -9.33 11.91
N HIS A 90 -8.41 -10.41 12.56
CA HIS A 90 -9.83 -10.63 12.89
C HIS A 90 -10.38 -9.63 13.92
N VAL A 91 -9.50 -8.94 14.68
CA VAL A 91 -9.85 -7.85 15.59
C VAL A 91 -9.72 -6.50 14.89
N SER A 92 -8.58 -6.24 14.21
CA SER A 92 -8.29 -4.94 13.59
C SER A 92 -9.26 -4.57 12.47
N VAL A 93 -9.63 -5.51 11.60
CA VAL A 93 -10.48 -5.22 10.42
C VAL A 93 -11.92 -4.87 10.81
N PRO A 94 -12.62 -5.60 11.72
CA PRO A 94 -13.93 -5.19 12.21
C PRO A 94 -13.93 -3.84 12.89
N LEU A 95 -12.89 -3.50 13.66
CA LEU A 95 -12.73 -2.19 14.26
C LEU A 95 -12.56 -1.10 13.21
N ALA A 96 -11.71 -1.33 12.20
CA ALA A 96 -11.48 -0.40 11.10
C ALA A 96 -12.76 -0.09 10.32
N ARG A 97 -13.66 -1.05 10.19
CA ARG A 97 -14.96 -0.83 9.53
C ARG A 97 -15.89 0.13 10.28
N GLN A 98 -15.66 0.35 11.57
CA GLN A 98 -16.44 1.28 12.41
C GLN A 98 -15.82 2.68 12.46
N PHE A 99 -14.59 2.87 11.95
CA PHE A 99 -13.88 4.14 12.05
C PHE A 99 -14.33 5.13 10.96
N TYR A 100 -14.13 6.41 11.23
CA TYR A 100 -14.22 7.44 10.21
C TYR A 100 -13.10 7.29 9.18
N THR A 101 -13.32 7.76 7.96
CA THR A 101 -12.40 7.65 6.82
C THR A 101 -10.95 7.98 7.17
N PHE A 102 -10.73 9.09 7.86
CA PHE A 102 -9.36 9.52 8.22
C PHE A 102 -8.72 8.71 9.35
N ASP A 103 -9.52 8.08 10.21
CA ASP A 103 -8.98 7.19 11.23
C ASP A 103 -8.54 5.85 10.62
N VAL A 104 -9.32 5.34 9.65
CA VAL A 104 -8.91 4.17 8.87
C VAL A 104 -7.60 4.46 8.15
N MET A 105 -7.46 5.63 7.53
CA MET A 105 -6.22 6.08 6.88
C MET A 105 -5.05 6.12 7.89
N LYS A 106 -5.24 6.63 9.10
CA LYS A 106 -4.19 6.66 10.14
C LYS A 106 -3.72 5.25 10.51
N VAL A 107 -4.64 4.30 10.68
CA VAL A 107 -4.29 2.90 10.96
C VAL A 107 -3.52 2.29 9.81
N ALA A 108 -3.97 2.47 8.55
CA ALA A 108 -3.28 1.98 7.37
C ALA A 108 -1.84 2.53 7.22
N LEU A 109 -1.61 3.77 7.64
CA LEU A 109 -0.31 4.45 7.57
C LEU A 109 0.57 4.24 8.80
N SER A 110 0.05 3.65 9.88
CA SER A 110 0.84 3.39 11.08
C SER A 110 1.99 2.42 10.77
N PRO A 111 3.23 2.74 11.17
CA PRO A 111 4.37 1.85 10.94
C PRO A 111 4.26 0.54 11.73
N THR A 112 3.57 0.56 12.88
CA THR A 112 3.44 -0.58 13.81
C THR A 112 2.49 -1.66 13.32
N VAL A 113 1.56 -1.33 12.44
CA VAL A 113 0.54 -2.28 11.94
C VAL A 113 1.17 -3.30 10.98
N PRO A 114 0.88 -4.60 11.12
CA PRO A 114 1.33 -5.65 10.21
C PRO A 114 0.89 -5.41 8.76
N ALA A 115 1.68 -5.89 7.80
CA ALA A 115 1.45 -5.63 6.38
C ALA A 115 0.11 -6.20 5.86
N ASP A 116 -0.27 -7.37 6.32
CA ASP A 116 -1.54 -8.03 5.98
C ASP A 116 -2.77 -7.26 6.50
N VAL A 117 -2.65 -6.68 7.70
CA VAL A 117 -3.68 -5.80 8.28
C VAL A 117 -3.75 -4.49 7.50
N LYS A 118 -2.60 -3.87 7.13
CA LYS A 118 -2.57 -2.66 6.28
C LYS A 118 -3.31 -2.88 4.97
N VAL A 119 -3.05 -4.00 4.30
CA VAL A 119 -3.73 -4.36 3.05
C VAL A 119 -5.24 -4.45 3.26
N ALA A 120 -5.69 -5.12 4.32
CA ALA A 120 -7.11 -5.26 4.61
C ALA A 120 -7.79 -3.93 4.99
N VAL A 121 -7.07 -3.06 5.72
CA VAL A 121 -7.55 -1.72 6.08
C VAL A 121 -7.62 -0.81 4.83
N ASP A 122 -6.64 -0.91 3.91
CA ASP A 122 -6.72 -0.24 2.61
C ASP A 122 -7.95 -0.69 1.80
N ASP A 123 -8.27 -2.00 1.81
CA ASP A 123 -9.48 -2.52 1.15
C ASP A 123 -10.77 -1.93 1.75
N VAL A 124 -10.81 -1.70 3.07
CA VAL A 124 -11.90 -0.97 3.73
C VAL A 124 -12.00 0.47 3.22
N LEU A 125 -10.87 1.18 3.05
CA LEU A 125 -10.86 2.53 2.47
C LEU A 125 -11.35 2.52 1.02
N ILE A 126 -10.82 1.61 0.21
CA ILE A 126 -11.16 1.48 -1.21
C ILE A 126 -12.66 1.21 -1.39
N SER A 127 -13.25 0.35 -0.56
CA SER A 127 -14.70 0.07 -0.61
C SER A 127 -15.56 1.30 -0.33
N ARG A 128 -15.04 2.28 0.43
CA ARG A 128 -15.74 3.52 0.79
C ARG A 128 -15.57 4.66 -0.21
N LEU A 129 -14.64 4.56 -1.17
CA LEU A 129 -14.35 5.65 -2.11
C LEU A 129 -15.59 6.17 -2.84
N LYS A 130 -16.56 5.31 -3.09
CA LYS A 130 -17.82 5.68 -3.76
C LYS A 130 -18.75 6.54 -2.90
N THR A 131 -18.62 6.49 -1.58
CA THR A 131 -19.51 7.15 -0.62
C THR A 131 -18.89 8.40 0.02
N VAL A 132 -17.58 8.56 -0.06
CA VAL A 132 -16.87 9.70 0.52
C VAL A 132 -17.00 10.95 -0.36
N THR A 133 -16.93 12.11 0.27
CA THR A 133 -17.00 13.40 -0.43
C THR A 133 -15.76 13.67 -1.31
N ILE A 134 -15.88 14.54 -2.29
CA ILE A 134 -14.75 14.93 -3.16
C ILE A 134 -13.58 15.52 -2.35
N GLY A 135 -13.85 16.27 -1.28
CA GLY A 135 -12.82 16.79 -0.37
C GLY A 135 -12.04 15.69 0.36
N GLU A 136 -12.77 14.65 0.83
CA GLU A 136 -12.13 13.46 1.42
C GLU A 136 -11.32 12.70 0.38
N ARG A 137 -11.84 12.49 -0.84
CA ARG A 137 -11.10 11.86 -1.96
C ARG A 137 -9.80 12.60 -2.25
N LEU A 138 -9.83 13.91 -2.32
CA LEU A 138 -8.63 14.73 -2.55
C LEU A 138 -7.60 14.57 -1.43
N THR A 139 -8.06 14.50 -0.19
CA THR A 139 -7.18 14.28 0.98
C THR A 139 -6.60 12.86 0.97
N LEU A 140 -7.40 11.84 0.65
CA LEU A 140 -6.96 10.47 0.49
C LEU A 140 -5.97 10.33 -0.67
N ALA A 141 -6.24 10.97 -1.80
CA ALA A 141 -5.35 10.97 -2.96
C ALA A 141 -3.93 11.45 -2.59
N ARG A 142 -3.83 12.51 -1.79
CA ARG A 142 -2.54 13.09 -1.38
C ARG A 142 -1.83 12.32 -0.28
N ARG A 143 -2.56 11.74 0.68
CA ARG A 143 -2.01 11.28 1.97
C ARG A 143 -2.13 9.80 2.24
N ALA A 144 -3.07 9.09 1.62
CA ALA A 144 -3.29 7.68 1.85
C ALA A 144 -2.16 6.81 1.26
N SER A 145 -2.27 5.51 1.43
CA SER A 145 -1.34 4.52 0.85
C SER A 145 -1.34 4.58 -0.67
N GLY A 146 -0.27 4.09 -1.30
CA GLY A 146 -0.18 3.98 -2.76
C GLY A 146 -1.32 3.15 -3.37
N ARG A 147 -1.82 2.12 -2.67
CA ARG A 147 -2.96 1.30 -3.11
C ARG A 147 -4.25 2.11 -3.20
N VAL A 148 -4.52 2.92 -2.19
CA VAL A 148 -5.70 3.81 -2.18
C VAL A 148 -5.58 4.88 -3.25
N ALA A 149 -4.38 5.48 -3.44
CA ALA A 149 -4.12 6.43 -4.51
C ALA A 149 -4.34 5.80 -5.90
N ALA A 150 -3.83 4.59 -6.13
CA ALA A 150 -4.05 3.84 -7.37
C ALA A 150 -5.53 3.50 -7.62
N ALA A 151 -6.28 3.15 -6.57
CA ALA A 151 -7.72 2.93 -6.67
C ALA A 151 -8.47 4.21 -7.07
N LEU A 152 -8.05 5.36 -6.55
CA LEU A 152 -8.60 6.68 -6.94
C LEU A 152 -8.30 7.03 -8.39
N LEU A 153 -7.15 6.66 -8.96
CA LEU A 153 -6.86 6.83 -10.39
C LEU A 153 -7.89 6.10 -11.27
N LEU A 154 -8.33 4.92 -10.84
CA LEU A 154 -9.29 4.10 -11.58
C LEU A 154 -10.75 4.54 -11.35
N ASP A 155 -11.07 5.03 -10.16
CA ASP A 155 -12.44 5.46 -9.82
C ASP A 155 -12.85 6.70 -10.62
N VAL A 156 -11.92 7.62 -10.84
CA VAL A 156 -12.12 8.78 -11.75
C VAL A 156 -12.34 8.33 -13.20
N ALA A 157 -11.73 7.22 -13.60
CA ALA A 157 -11.86 6.67 -14.95
C ALA A 157 -13.29 6.17 -15.28
N ILE A 158 -14.04 5.74 -14.28
CA ILE A 158 -15.41 5.27 -14.48
C ILE A 158 -16.38 6.43 -14.78
N MET A 159 -16.00 7.67 -14.48
CA MET A 159 -16.82 8.86 -14.69
C MET A 159 -16.70 9.47 -16.09
N ASP A 160 -15.67 9.09 -16.87
CA ASP A 160 -15.44 9.56 -18.24
C ASP A 160 -16.35 8.83 -19.25
N GLY A 161 -17.63 9.19 -19.27
CA GLY A 161 -18.53 8.80 -20.36
C GLY A 161 -19.66 7.84 -20.02
N LYS A 162 -19.89 7.45 -18.79
CA LYS A 162 -21.13 6.78 -18.39
C LYS A 162 -22.02 7.73 -17.61
N ILE A 163 -23.19 8.01 -18.20
CA ILE A 163 -24.38 8.45 -17.52
C ILE A 163 -24.63 7.51 -16.33
N VAL A 164 -24.05 7.85 -15.17
CA VAL A 164 -24.46 7.19 -13.93
C VAL A 164 -25.80 7.81 -13.57
N THR A 165 -26.86 7.09 -13.91
CA THR A 165 -28.25 7.41 -13.55
C THR A 165 -28.74 8.80 -13.97
N GLY A 166 -28.68 9.13 -15.28
CA GLY A 166 -29.47 10.25 -15.84
C GLY A 166 -29.03 11.66 -15.47
N LYS A 167 -27.89 11.85 -14.80
CA LYS A 167 -27.34 13.18 -14.52
C LYS A 167 -26.12 13.43 -15.40
N THR A 168 -26.23 14.45 -16.26
CA THR A 168 -25.11 15.06 -16.99
C THR A 168 -24.05 15.51 -15.98
N ILE A 169 -22.79 15.06 -16.14
CA ILE A 169 -21.71 15.51 -15.28
C ILE A 169 -21.45 16.97 -15.60
N ASP A 170 -21.73 17.88 -14.67
CA ASP A 170 -21.42 19.29 -14.82
C ASP A 170 -19.91 19.48 -15.01
N ALA A 171 -19.50 20.43 -15.85
CA ALA A 171 -18.09 20.79 -16.09
C ALA A 171 -17.29 21.02 -14.78
N LYS A 172 -17.96 21.51 -13.73
CA LYS A 172 -17.38 21.67 -12.39
C LYS A 172 -17.03 20.35 -11.70
N THR A 173 -17.81 19.29 -11.92
CA THR A 173 -17.56 17.95 -11.35
C THR A 173 -16.39 17.29 -12.07
N GLY A 174 -16.31 17.35 -13.39
CA GLY A 174 -15.19 16.86 -14.18
C GLY A 174 -13.86 17.54 -13.79
N ALA A 175 -13.85 18.85 -13.61
CA ALA A 175 -12.66 19.58 -13.16
C ALA A 175 -12.20 19.19 -11.74
N ARG A 176 -13.13 18.81 -10.85
CA ARG A 176 -12.81 18.34 -9.49
C ARG A 176 -12.23 16.93 -9.49
N GLU A 177 -12.77 16.05 -10.31
CA GLU A 177 -12.27 14.68 -10.46
C GLU A 177 -10.87 14.68 -11.10
N THR A 178 -10.61 15.54 -12.07
CA THR A 178 -9.25 15.74 -12.63
C THR A 178 -8.25 16.16 -11.55
N ARG A 179 -8.66 17.00 -10.60
CA ARG A 179 -7.81 17.39 -9.45
C ARG A 179 -7.52 16.19 -8.51
N VAL A 180 -8.47 15.30 -8.30
CA VAL A 180 -8.25 14.08 -7.48
C VAL A 180 -7.24 13.18 -8.18
N MET A 181 -7.36 12.99 -9.49
CA MET A 181 -6.41 12.22 -10.30
C MET A 181 -4.99 12.81 -10.23
N GLN A 182 -4.85 14.11 -10.45
CA GLN A 182 -3.57 14.79 -10.34
C GLN A 182 -2.96 14.64 -8.94
N ALA A 183 -3.76 14.84 -7.90
CA ALA A 183 -3.31 14.66 -6.51
C ALA A 183 -2.89 13.21 -6.20
N ALA A 184 -3.53 12.22 -6.82
CA ALA A 184 -3.15 10.83 -6.69
C ALA A 184 -1.83 10.54 -7.40
N LEU A 185 -1.60 11.10 -8.59
CA LEU A 185 -0.33 10.98 -9.33
C LEU A 185 0.85 11.64 -8.58
N GLU A 186 0.58 12.70 -7.82
CA GLU A 186 1.57 13.39 -6.97
C GLU A 186 1.85 12.66 -5.65
N ASN A 187 1.07 11.64 -5.29
CA ASN A 187 1.23 10.93 -4.02
C ASN A 187 2.62 10.28 -3.91
N THR A 188 3.34 10.60 -2.84
CA THR A 188 4.70 10.11 -2.61
C THR A 188 4.79 8.60 -2.37
N ARG A 189 3.67 7.97 -1.96
CA ARG A 189 3.57 6.52 -1.72
C ARG A 189 3.09 5.75 -2.95
N LEU A 190 2.72 6.45 -4.03
CA LEU A 190 2.36 5.80 -5.29
C LEU A 190 3.63 5.25 -5.94
N THR A 191 3.63 3.97 -6.27
CA THR A 191 4.76 3.28 -6.91
C THR A 191 4.55 3.14 -8.40
N GLU A 192 5.64 2.97 -9.15
CA GLU A 192 5.62 2.75 -10.59
C GLU A 192 4.76 1.56 -10.98
N ALA A 193 4.92 0.44 -10.28
CA ALA A 193 4.12 -0.77 -10.51
C ALA A 193 2.60 -0.52 -10.37
N LEU A 194 2.20 0.30 -9.40
CA LEU A 194 0.78 0.65 -9.22
C LEU A 194 0.25 1.53 -10.36
N VAL A 195 1.06 2.46 -10.88
CA VAL A 195 0.68 3.28 -12.03
C VAL A 195 0.55 2.41 -13.28
N ILE A 196 1.55 1.55 -13.55
CA ILE A 196 1.53 0.60 -14.69
C ILE A 196 0.28 -0.28 -14.61
N ASN A 197 0.01 -0.87 -13.45
CA ASN A 197 -1.18 -1.70 -13.25
C ASN A 197 -2.48 -0.93 -13.47
N SER A 198 -2.52 0.36 -13.09
CA SER A 198 -3.70 1.20 -13.31
C SER A 198 -3.92 1.52 -14.78
N VAL A 199 -2.84 1.85 -15.51
CA VAL A 199 -2.89 2.21 -16.93
C VAL A 199 -3.20 1.00 -17.83
N LEU A 200 -2.69 -0.19 -17.49
CA LEU A 200 -2.90 -1.42 -18.28
C LEU A 200 -4.27 -2.06 -18.07
N ARG A 201 -5.06 -1.62 -17.09
CA ARG A 201 -6.41 -2.17 -16.91
C ARG A 201 -7.30 -1.88 -18.13
N PRO A 202 -8.17 -2.83 -18.53
CA PRO A 202 -9.12 -2.60 -19.61
C PRO A 202 -10.08 -1.43 -19.37
N ALA A 203 -10.32 -1.08 -18.11
CA ALA A 203 -11.16 0.03 -17.69
C ALA A 203 -10.38 1.36 -17.51
N ALA A 204 -9.09 1.42 -17.92
CA ALA A 204 -8.33 2.66 -17.87
C ALA A 204 -8.93 3.69 -18.85
N SER A 205 -9.27 4.88 -18.34
CA SER A 205 -9.86 5.94 -19.18
C SER A 205 -8.82 6.66 -20.01
N ALA A 206 -9.27 7.28 -21.11
CA ALA A 206 -8.45 8.20 -21.91
C ALA A 206 -7.86 9.31 -21.04
N ALA A 207 -8.62 9.84 -20.09
CA ALA A 207 -8.16 10.89 -19.18
C ALA A 207 -6.99 10.43 -18.30
N LEU A 208 -7.04 9.19 -17.78
CA LEU A 208 -5.93 8.62 -16.99
C LEU A 208 -4.67 8.45 -17.86
N VAL A 209 -4.80 7.84 -19.03
CA VAL A 209 -3.67 7.64 -19.96
C VAL A 209 -3.03 8.98 -20.30
N HIS A 210 -3.84 9.98 -20.62
CA HIS A 210 -3.38 11.32 -20.94
C HIS A 210 -2.70 12.03 -19.76
N ALA A 211 -3.30 11.95 -18.57
CA ALA A 211 -2.73 12.53 -17.36
C ALA A 211 -1.36 11.91 -17.00
N VAL A 212 -1.22 10.58 -17.10
CA VAL A 212 0.06 9.90 -16.84
C VAL A 212 1.09 10.24 -17.92
N ALA A 213 0.70 10.29 -19.21
CA ALA A 213 1.57 10.66 -20.32
C ALA A 213 2.10 12.09 -20.25
N GLN A 214 1.37 13.01 -19.61
CA GLN A 214 1.78 14.41 -19.43
C GLN A 214 2.47 14.67 -18.09
N HIS A 215 2.40 13.76 -17.13
CA HIS A 215 2.91 13.98 -15.79
C HIS A 215 4.44 13.93 -15.76
N THR A 216 5.10 14.98 -15.28
CA THR A 216 6.56 15.14 -15.29
C THR A 216 7.32 14.00 -14.62
N LYS A 217 6.81 13.49 -13.49
CA LYS A 217 7.43 12.38 -12.75
C LYS A 217 7.29 11.03 -13.45
N TRP A 218 6.14 10.78 -14.11
CA TRP A 218 5.79 9.46 -14.61
C TRP A 218 6.13 9.29 -16.10
N SER A 219 5.97 10.34 -16.91
CA SER A 219 6.25 10.27 -18.35
C SER A 219 7.73 10.04 -18.69
N CYS A 220 8.66 10.34 -17.78
CA CYS A 220 10.09 10.08 -17.96
C CYS A 220 10.51 8.63 -17.62
N ARG A 221 9.60 7.81 -17.06
CA ARG A 221 9.90 6.43 -16.67
C ARG A 221 9.73 5.47 -17.84
N ARG A 222 10.80 4.72 -18.18
CA ARG A 222 10.82 3.80 -19.32
C ARG A 222 9.69 2.76 -19.27
N GLU A 223 9.49 2.13 -18.11
CA GLU A 223 8.46 1.10 -17.94
C GLU A 223 7.05 1.67 -18.10
N ILE A 224 6.82 2.91 -17.63
CA ILE A 224 5.54 3.59 -17.82
C ILE A 224 5.32 3.95 -19.29
N ARG A 225 6.34 4.42 -20.03
CA ARG A 225 6.25 4.67 -21.47
C ARG A 225 5.89 3.39 -22.23
N ALA A 226 6.56 2.28 -21.91
CA ALA A 226 6.25 0.97 -22.48
C ALA A 226 4.81 0.53 -22.16
N ALA A 227 4.33 0.77 -20.94
CA ALA A 227 2.95 0.48 -20.57
C ALA A 227 1.95 1.37 -21.31
N LEU A 228 2.22 2.67 -21.45
CA LEU A 228 1.39 3.61 -22.19
C LEU A 228 1.26 3.22 -23.68
N LEU A 229 2.35 2.77 -24.32
CA LEU A 229 2.33 2.27 -25.69
C LEU A 229 1.48 1.00 -25.89
N ARG A 230 1.12 0.31 -24.81
CA ARG A 230 0.19 -0.83 -24.85
C ARG A 230 -1.28 -0.43 -24.75
N THR A 231 -1.58 0.83 -24.42
CA THR A 231 -2.97 1.33 -24.25
C THR A 231 -3.57 1.79 -25.57
N GLU A 232 -4.89 1.87 -25.64
CA GLU A 232 -5.60 2.34 -26.85
C GLU A 232 -5.73 3.87 -26.93
N HIS A 233 -5.60 4.59 -25.80
CA HIS A 233 -5.91 6.01 -25.70
C HIS A 233 -4.69 6.94 -25.76
N LEU A 234 -3.51 6.42 -26.04
CA LEU A 234 -2.31 7.26 -26.17
C LEU A 234 -2.36 8.08 -27.46
N SER A 235 -2.12 9.40 -27.35
CA SER A 235 -2.06 10.27 -28.51
C SER A 235 -0.84 9.97 -29.38
N LEU A 236 -0.99 10.18 -30.72
CA LEU A 236 0.08 9.94 -31.68
C LEU A 236 1.37 10.72 -31.32
N ALA A 237 1.25 12.00 -30.97
CA ALA A 237 2.41 12.82 -30.62
C ALA A 237 3.24 12.23 -29.46
N ARG A 238 2.54 11.78 -28.40
CA ARG A 238 3.22 11.12 -27.27
C ARG A 238 3.73 9.72 -27.60
N ALA A 239 3.01 8.99 -28.44
CA ALA A 239 3.45 7.68 -28.90
C ALA A 239 4.77 7.78 -29.68
N LEU A 240 4.90 8.76 -30.59
CA LEU A 240 6.14 9.06 -31.32
C LEU A 240 7.27 9.46 -30.38
N GLU A 241 7.04 10.39 -29.47
CA GLU A 241 8.04 10.81 -28.47
C GLU A 241 8.57 9.61 -27.67
N PHE A 242 7.68 8.74 -27.19
CA PHE A 242 8.08 7.59 -26.38
C PHE A 242 8.76 6.49 -27.20
N SER A 243 8.40 6.32 -28.48
CA SER A 243 9.01 5.32 -29.36
C SER A 243 10.48 5.61 -29.67
N HIS A 244 10.88 6.88 -29.75
CA HIS A 244 12.27 7.26 -30.04
C HIS A 244 13.28 6.78 -28.99
N GLU A 245 12.86 6.57 -27.76
CA GLU A 245 13.74 6.12 -26.69
C GLU A 245 13.74 4.59 -26.49
N ILE A 246 12.94 3.88 -27.27
CA ILE A 246 12.79 2.42 -27.16
C ILE A 246 13.53 1.74 -28.33
N PRO A 247 14.40 0.75 -28.09
CA PRO A 247 15.06 0.01 -29.17
C PRO A 247 14.05 -0.62 -30.11
N THR A 248 14.31 -0.55 -31.42
CA THR A 248 13.40 -1.04 -32.46
C THR A 248 12.88 -2.46 -32.27
N PRO A 249 13.68 -3.47 -31.87
CA PRO A 249 13.17 -4.83 -31.63
C PRO A 249 12.13 -4.87 -30.50
N LEU A 250 12.40 -4.16 -29.41
CA LEU A 250 11.49 -4.08 -28.28
C LEU A 250 10.22 -3.30 -28.63
N LEU A 251 10.34 -2.22 -29.41
CA LEU A 251 9.20 -1.46 -29.89
C LEU A 251 8.27 -2.35 -30.73
N HIS A 252 8.83 -3.16 -31.62
CA HIS A 252 8.06 -4.09 -32.46
C HIS A 252 7.27 -5.10 -31.62
N GLU A 253 7.91 -5.68 -30.60
CA GLU A 253 7.27 -6.59 -29.66
C GLU A 253 6.14 -5.90 -28.87
N LEU A 254 6.39 -4.69 -28.37
CA LEU A 254 5.39 -3.90 -27.64
C LEU A 254 4.17 -3.58 -28.51
N LEU A 255 4.39 -3.18 -29.78
CA LEU A 255 3.31 -2.81 -30.70
C LEU A 255 2.48 -4.02 -31.13
N THR A 256 3.09 -5.20 -31.27
CA THR A 256 2.37 -6.46 -31.58
C THR A 256 1.31 -6.74 -30.50
N ASN A 257 1.66 -6.56 -29.22
CA ASN A 257 0.77 -6.81 -28.09
C ASN A 257 0.00 -5.55 -27.62
N SER A 258 0.05 -4.47 -28.38
CA SER A 258 -0.56 -3.17 -28.04
C SER A 258 -2.02 -3.11 -28.49
N ARG A 259 -2.83 -2.32 -27.76
CA ARG A 259 -4.20 -1.96 -28.12
C ARG A 259 -4.29 -0.62 -28.88
N LEU A 260 -3.15 -0.03 -29.27
CA LEU A 260 -3.13 1.19 -30.07
C LEU A 260 -3.89 1.01 -31.39
N PRO A 261 -4.54 2.07 -31.92
CA PRO A 261 -5.14 2.07 -33.25
C PRO A 261 -4.12 1.66 -34.32
N PRO A 262 -4.51 0.86 -35.34
CA PRO A 262 -3.60 0.36 -36.36
C PRO A 262 -2.87 1.49 -37.07
N GLN A 263 -3.50 2.59 -37.36
CA GLN A 263 -2.91 3.77 -38.00
C GLN A 263 -1.71 4.33 -37.20
N ILE A 264 -1.82 4.36 -35.87
CA ILE A 264 -0.72 4.82 -34.99
C ILE A 264 0.42 3.79 -35.00
N LYS A 265 0.10 2.49 -34.95
CA LYS A 265 1.12 1.43 -35.02
C LYS A 265 1.93 1.50 -36.31
N ASP A 266 1.24 1.62 -37.45
CA ASP A 266 1.89 1.70 -38.78
C ASP A 266 2.81 2.91 -38.89
N GLN A 267 2.41 4.06 -38.35
CA GLN A 267 3.22 5.25 -38.32
C GLN A 267 4.46 5.10 -37.45
N LEU A 268 4.32 4.53 -36.23
CA LEU A 268 5.45 4.26 -35.34
C LEU A 268 6.46 3.31 -35.96
N LEU A 269 6.00 2.27 -36.66
CA LEU A 269 6.87 1.33 -37.33
C LEU A 269 7.62 1.97 -38.52
N ARG A 270 6.98 2.81 -39.31
CA ARG A 270 7.62 3.57 -40.39
C ARG A 270 8.72 4.49 -39.87
N GLU A 271 8.45 5.25 -38.82
CA GLU A 271 9.43 6.16 -38.24
C GLU A 271 10.61 5.44 -37.58
N SER A 272 10.36 4.30 -36.92
CA SER A 272 11.42 3.50 -36.33
C SER A 272 12.36 2.90 -37.38
N GLN A 273 11.85 2.57 -38.57
CA GLN A 273 12.66 2.10 -39.70
C GLN A 273 13.46 3.24 -40.35
N ALA A 274 12.87 4.44 -40.46
CA ALA A 274 13.55 5.62 -41.00
C ALA A 274 14.68 6.13 -40.08
N SER A 275 14.56 5.92 -38.76
CA SER A 275 15.57 6.33 -37.77
C SER A 275 16.68 5.31 -37.56
N SER A 276 16.56 4.09 -38.09
CA SER A 276 17.63 3.10 -38.10
C SER A 276 18.66 3.47 -39.20
N PRO A 277 19.97 3.67 -38.87
CA PRO A 277 20.97 3.90 -39.89
C PRO A 277 20.98 2.70 -40.85
N PRO A 278 21.15 2.91 -42.18
CA PRO A 278 21.26 1.80 -43.13
C PRO A 278 22.35 0.85 -42.63
N ALA A 279 22.01 -0.45 -42.51
CA ALA A 279 22.96 -1.48 -42.16
C ALA A 279 24.10 -1.35 -43.17
N GLY A 280 25.28 -0.93 -42.70
CA GLY A 280 26.40 -0.55 -43.52
C GLY A 280 26.83 -1.65 -44.48
N CYS A 281 27.21 -1.19 -45.64
CA CYS A 281 28.08 -1.92 -46.55
C CYS A 281 29.42 -2.26 -45.91
#